data_d949a7d4cf5137836c0678f67189bb00
#
_entry.id   d949a7d4cf5137836c0678f67189bb00
#
_cell.length_a   1.000
_cell.length_b   1.000
_cell.length_c   1.000
_cell.angle_alpha   90.00
_cell.angle_beta   90.00
_cell.angle_gamma   90.00
#
_symmetry.space_group_name_H-M   'P 1'
#
loop_
_entity.id
_entity.type
_entity.pdbx_description
1 polymer ?
#
loop_
_entity_poly.entity_id
_entity_poly.type
_entity_poly.pdbx_seq_one_letter_code
_entity_poly.pdbx_strand_id
1 'polypeptide(L)'
;MGNATFFLNQTQYDWLAAKLPQPVNKTKHVIPNNELLNGILFVLRTGCRWMDIPASICSHDYSSCWRRLRFWQQHGYLKLVWQYILVILDHEGKLDLSLGNMDGTLVQAPQYAGVGYDSQHHRYGTNISLLTERYGLPLTNMTFKGNRNDIVCAEATMNKLRVGAKRRVSELNADKGYDSTAFRRHLRSRGIGTNIPERKTKHRRKRGHKPHMDKAQFKFRSFVERTNAWLKSYRKLRYRYERKRGMFQAVVDFCCLLICLRRVGDMQ
;
A
#
# COMPACT_ATOMS: atom_id res chain seq x y z
N MET A 1 -31.92 -8.31 0.91
CA MET A 1 -30.67 -9.00 0.54
C MET A 1 -29.53 -8.15 1.11
N GLY A 2 -28.81 -8.67 2.13
CA GLY A 2 -27.75 -7.89 2.77
C GLY A 2 -26.64 -7.56 1.80
N ASN A 3 -26.34 -6.27 1.66
CA ASN A 3 -25.19 -5.82 0.89
C ASN A 3 -23.93 -6.53 1.40
N ALA A 4 -23.30 -7.31 0.53
CA ALA A 4 -22.07 -8.01 0.86
C ALA A 4 -20.93 -6.98 0.93
N THR A 5 -20.84 -6.25 2.04
CA THR A 5 -19.83 -5.22 2.33
C THR A 5 -18.46 -5.86 2.62
N PHE A 6 -18.00 -6.72 1.77
CA PHE A 6 -16.88 -7.68 1.82
C PHE A 6 -15.77 -7.45 2.85
N PHE A 7 -15.46 -6.25 3.25
CA PHE A 7 -14.37 -5.92 4.19
C PHE A 7 -14.74 -4.79 5.15
N LEU A 8 -15.89 -4.16 4.94
CA LEU A 8 -16.34 -2.94 5.61
C LEU A 8 -17.68 -3.21 6.27
N ASN A 9 -17.97 -2.54 7.39
CA ASN A 9 -19.34 -2.42 7.85
C ASN A 9 -20.12 -1.44 6.96
N GLN A 10 -21.44 -1.34 7.14
CA GLN A 10 -22.28 -0.50 6.27
C GLN A 10 -21.87 0.98 6.34
N THR A 11 -21.61 1.50 7.54
CA THR A 11 -21.18 2.89 7.74
C THR A 11 -19.89 3.20 7.00
N GLN A 12 -18.89 2.33 7.10
CA GLN A 12 -17.62 2.47 6.39
C GLN A 12 -17.79 2.40 4.88
N TYR A 13 -18.69 1.53 4.41
CA TYR A 13 -19.00 1.39 3.00
C TYR A 13 -19.64 2.67 2.44
N ASP A 14 -20.69 3.17 3.09
CA ASP A 14 -21.43 4.36 2.67
C ASP A 14 -20.53 5.59 2.70
N TRP A 15 -19.72 5.73 3.75
CA TRP A 15 -18.71 6.77 3.84
C TRP A 15 -17.72 6.73 2.68
N LEU A 16 -17.19 5.54 2.36
CA LEU A 16 -16.23 5.38 1.27
C LEU A 16 -16.86 5.71 -0.08
N ALA A 17 -18.11 5.26 -0.33
CA ALA A 17 -18.84 5.55 -1.54
C ALA A 17 -19.08 7.05 -1.72
N ALA A 18 -19.35 7.76 -0.63
CA ALA A 18 -19.57 9.22 -0.61
C ALA A 18 -18.26 10.01 -0.79
N LYS A 19 -17.15 9.57 -0.20
CA LYS A 19 -15.87 10.29 -0.25
C LYS A 19 -15.08 10.07 -1.54
N LEU A 20 -15.31 8.98 -2.26
CA LEU A 20 -14.69 8.76 -3.56
C LEU A 20 -15.37 9.63 -4.62
N PRO A 21 -14.64 10.50 -5.34
CA PRO A 21 -15.24 11.36 -6.36
C PRO A 21 -15.84 10.58 -7.51
N GLN A 22 -16.92 11.11 -8.07
CA GLN A 22 -17.55 10.59 -9.29
C GLN A 22 -17.10 11.41 -10.50
N PRO A 23 -16.98 10.79 -11.69
CA PRO A 23 -16.75 11.56 -12.92
C PRO A 23 -17.96 12.46 -13.19
N VAL A 24 -17.67 13.69 -13.61
CA VAL A 24 -18.73 14.60 -14.09
C VAL A 24 -18.94 14.35 -15.58
N ASN A 25 -20.15 14.06 -15.97
CA ASN A 25 -20.53 13.94 -17.38
C ASN A 25 -21.78 14.76 -17.63
N LYS A 26 -21.70 15.75 -18.53
CA LYS A 26 -22.81 16.65 -18.83
C LYS A 26 -23.89 16.00 -19.71
N THR A 27 -23.57 14.93 -20.42
CA THR A 27 -24.43 14.33 -21.43
C THR A 27 -24.95 12.93 -21.11
N LYS A 28 -24.33 12.24 -20.12
CA LYS A 28 -24.68 10.86 -19.78
C LYS A 28 -24.88 10.70 -18.29
N HIS A 29 -25.86 9.87 -17.90
CA HIS A 29 -26.04 9.46 -16.53
C HIS A 29 -24.78 8.80 -15.98
N VAL A 30 -24.32 9.23 -14.81
CA VAL A 30 -23.15 8.66 -14.12
C VAL A 30 -23.65 7.66 -13.10
N ILE A 31 -23.22 6.40 -13.24
CA ILE A 31 -23.55 5.34 -12.28
C ILE A 31 -22.98 5.72 -10.90
N PRO A 32 -23.77 5.69 -9.82
CA PRO A 32 -23.31 6.01 -8.48
C PRO A 32 -22.19 5.09 -7.98
N ASN A 33 -21.33 5.58 -7.06
CA ASN A 33 -20.22 4.79 -6.54
C ASN A 33 -20.68 3.55 -5.77
N ASN A 34 -21.77 3.65 -4.99
CA ASN A 34 -22.34 2.54 -4.22
C ASN A 34 -22.79 1.36 -5.11
N GLU A 35 -23.14 1.60 -6.36
CA GLU A 35 -23.52 0.54 -7.30
C GLU A 35 -22.32 -0.18 -7.91
N LEU A 36 -21.17 0.50 -8.04
CA LEU A 36 -19.94 -0.07 -8.63
C LEU A 36 -18.95 -0.60 -7.58
N LEU A 37 -19.02 -0.07 -6.36
CA LEU A 37 -18.04 -0.37 -5.31
C LEU A 37 -18.09 -1.86 -4.91
N ASN A 38 -19.27 -2.47 -4.84
CA ASN A 38 -19.43 -3.90 -4.57
C ASN A 38 -18.68 -4.77 -5.57
N GLY A 39 -18.83 -4.48 -6.86
CA GLY A 39 -18.11 -5.20 -7.92
C GLY A 39 -16.58 -5.05 -7.79
N ILE A 40 -16.11 -3.84 -7.48
CA ILE A 40 -14.68 -3.58 -7.27
C ILE A 40 -14.18 -4.36 -6.04
N LEU A 41 -14.87 -4.28 -4.90
CA LEU A 41 -14.51 -5.00 -3.67
C LEU A 41 -14.54 -6.52 -3.87
N PHE A 42 -15.51 -7.03 -4.64
CA PHE A 42 -15.57 -8.44 -5.00
C PHE A 42 -14.31 -8.89 -5.74
N VAL A 43 -13.88 -8.15 -6.77
CA VAL A 43 -12.64 -8.45 -7.51
C VAL A 43 -11.41 -8.40 -6.61
N LEU A 44 -11.30 -7.41 -5.70
CA LEU A 44 -10.19 -7.33 -4.76
C LEU A 44 -10.13 -8.57 -3.86
N ARG A 45 -11.29 -9.01 -3.35
CA ARG A 45 -11.38 -10.15 -2.42
C ARG A 45 -11.11 -11.48 -3.10
N THR A 46 -11.80 -11.74 -4.22
CA THR A 46 -11.79 -13.05 -4.88
C THR A 46 -10.60 -13.24 -5.81
N GLY A 47 -10.04 -12.13 -6.34
CA GLY A 47 -8.98 -12.15 -7.35
C GLY A 47 -9.47 -12.58 -8.74
N CYS A 48 -10.78 -12.70 -8.96
CA CYS A 48 -11.36 -13.08 -10.25
C CYS A 48 -11.04 -12.07 -11.36
N ARG A 49 -11.31 -12.43 -12.60
CA ARG A 49 -11.28 -11.48 -13.72
C ARG A 49 -12.44 -10.49 -13.57
N TRP A 50 -12.28 -9.29 -14.08
CA TRP A 50 -13.35 -8.27 -14.05
C TRP A 50 -14.64 -8.77 -14.67
N MET A 51 -14.55 -9.50 -15.78
CA MET A 51 -15.71 -10.06 -16.50
C MET A 51 -16.45 -11.17 -15.73
N ASP A 52 -15.86 -11.70 -14.67
CA ASP A 52 -16.45 -12.75 -13.84
C ASP A 52 -17.24 -12.18 -12.63
N ILE A 53 -17.47 -10.87 -12.57
CA ILE A 53 -18.29 -10.26 -11.53
C ILE A 53 -19.74 -10.74 -11.71
N PRO A 54 -20.34 -11.43 -10.72
CA PRO A 54 -21.71 -11.87 -10.82
C PRO A 54 -22.70 -10.69 -10.86
N ALA A 55 -23.77 -10.79 -11.67
CA ALA A 55 -24.82 -9.78 -11.72
C ALA A 55 -25.51 -9.55 -10.36
N SER A 56 -25.54 -10.58 -9.50
CA SER A 56 -26.02 -10.47 -8.10
C SER A 56 -25.17 -9.57 -7.20
N ILE A 57 -23.91 -9.33 -7.57
CA ILE A 57 -22.97 -8.46 -6.84
C ILE A 57 -22.96 -7.05 -7.44
N CYS A 58 -22.97 -6.96 -8.78
CA CYS A 58 -23.03 -5.70 -9.49
C CYS A 58 -23.84 -5.91 -10.78
N SER A 59 -24.99 -5.24 -10.88
CA SER A 59 -25.87 -5.33 -12.04
C SER A 59 -25.34 -4.60 -13.28
N HIS A 60 -24.33 -3.77 -13.10
CA HIS A 60 -23.70 -3.03 -14.18
C HIS A 60 -22.60 -3.84 -14.86
N ASP A 61 -22.32 -3.51 -16.10
CA ASP A 61 -21.24 -4.10 -16.87
C ASP A 61 -19.89 -3.95 -16.13
N TYR A 62 -19.11 -5.02 -16.09
CA TYR A 62 -17.82 -5.08 -15.40
C TYR A 62 -16.84 -3.98 -15.82
N SER A 63 -16.95 -3.53 -17.09
CA SER A 63 -16.10 -2.45 -17.60
C SER A 63 -16.36 -1.12 -16.90
N SER A 64 -17.58 -0.93 -16.34
CA SER A 64 -17.92 0.25 -15.54
C SER A 64 -17.18 0.26 -14.21
N CYS A 65 -17.10 -0.89 -13.54
CA CYS A 65 -16.27 -1.06 -12.34
C CYS A 65 -14.80 -0.77 -12.62
N TRP A 66 -14.25 -1.37 -13.68
CA TRP A 66 -12.87 -1.18 -14.08
C TRP A 66 -12.56 0.27 -14.46
N ARG A 67 -13.44 0.91 -15.25
CA ARG A 67 -13.31 2.33 -15.64
C ARG A 67 -13.38 3.25 -14.43
N ARG A 68 -14.23 2.95 -13.44
CA ARG A 68 -14.33 3.73 -12.21
C ARG A 68 -13.03 3.65 -11.39
N LEU A 69 -12.47 2.46 -11.18
CA LEU A 69 -11.17 2.28 -10.51
C LEU A 69 -10.04 3.00 -11.27
N ARG A 70 -10.05 2.91 -12.60
CA ARG A 70 -9.09 3.64 -13.45
C ARG A 70 -9.24 5.15 -13.32
N PHE A 71 -10.45 5.67 -13.27
CA PHE A 71 -10.73 7.09 -13.05
C PHE A 71 -10.13 7.56 -11.72
N TRP A 72 -10.37 6.84 -10.64
CA TRP A 72 -9.78 7.18 -9.34
C TRP A 72 -8.25 7.13 -9.35
N GLN A 73 -7.68 6.16 -10.05
CA GLN A 73 -6.23 6.02 -10.20
C GLN A 73 -5.63 7.19 -10.98
N GLN A 74 -6.21 7.57 -12.12
CA GLN A 74 -5.69 8.61 -13.00
C GLN A 74 -5.69 9.99 -12.33
N HIS A 75 -6.68 10.26 -11.48
CA HIS A 75 -6.82 11.53 -10.75
C HIS A 75 -6.21 11.49 -9.34
N GLY A 76 -5.62 10.37 -8.92
CA GLY A 76 -5.00 10.23 -7.59
C GLY A 76 -5.98 10.18 -6.42
N TYR A 77 -7.28 10.01 -6.67
CA TYR A 77 -8.32 10.06 -5.65
C TYR A 77 -8.19 8.97 -4.57
N LEU A 78 -7.73 7.78 -4.93
CA LEU A 78 -7.47 6.73 -3.94
C LEU A 78 -6.45 7.16 -2.89
N LYS A 79 -5.37 7.82 -3.33
CA LYS A 79 -4.35 8.34 -2.40
C LYS A 79 -4.87 9.50 -1.57
N LEU A 80 -5.66 10.39 -2.15
CA LEU A 80 -6.27 11.51 -1.42
C LEU A 80 -7.20 11.01 -0.31
N VAL A 81 -8.10 10.07 -0.61
CA VAL A 81 -9.01 9.49 0.40
C VAL A 81 -8.22 8.72 1.45
N TRP A 82 -7.20 7.96 1.06
CA TRP A 82 -6.34 7.27 2.02
C TRP A 82 -5.59 8.25 2.94
N GLN A 83 -5.00 9.32 2.40
CA GLN A 83 -4.36 10.36 3.19
C GLN A 83 -5.33 11.04 4.16
N TYR A 84 -6.58 11.26 3.74
CA TYR A 84 -7.62 11.78 4.60
C TYR A 84 -7.94 10.84 5.77
N ILE A 85 -8.05 9.52 5.51
CA ILE A 85 -8.21 8.50 6.56
C ILE A 85 -7.02 8.52 7.53
N LEU A 86 -5.79 8.65 7.04
CA LEU A 86 -4.60 8.73 7.90
C LEU A 86 -4.64 9.99 8.80
N VAL A 87 -5.18 11.10 8.32
CA VAL A 87 -5.37 12.31 9.14
C VAL A 87 -6.40 12.06 10.24
N ILE A 88 -7.52 11.41 9.94
CA ILE A 88 -8.52 11.03 10.95
C ILE A 88 -7.88 10.15 12.02
N LEU A 89 -7.18 9.08 11.61
CA LEU A 89 -6.51 8.16 12.53
C LEU A 89 -5.44 8.84 13.41
N ASP A 90 -4.72 9.82 12.85
CA ASP A 90 -3.75 10.62 13.59
C ASP A 90 -4.44 11.51 14.63
N HIS A 91 -5.57 12.12 14.27
CA HIS A 91 -6.40 12.91 15.17
C HIS A 91 -7.01 12.08 16.30
N GLU A 92 -7.38 10.84 16.02
CA GLU A 92 -7.89 9.87 16.99
C GLU A 92 -6.78 9.24 17.87
N GLY A 93 -5.51 9.64 17.69
CA GLY A 93 -4.38 9.05 18.41
C GLY A 93 -4.10 7.58 18.05
N LYS A 94 -4.62 7.11 16.90
CA LYS A 94 -4.47 5.73 16.43
C LYS A 94 -3.24 5.51 15.52
N LEU A 95 -2.44 6.54 15.27
CA LEU A 95 -1.17 6.46 14.54
C LEU A 95 0.01 6.79 15.43
N ASP A 96 0.98 5.91 15.47
CA ASP A 96 2.27 6.15 16.13
C ASP A 96 3.38 6.31 15.08
N LEU A 97 3.70 7.57 14.76
CA LEU A 97 4.76 7.92 13.82
C LEU A 97 6.15 7.98 14.45
N SER A 98 6.30 7.61 15.74
CA SER A 98 7.61 7.51 16.39
C SER A 98 8.51 6.49 15.71
N LEU A 99 7.90 5.43 15.13
CA LEU A 99 8.61 4.35 14.45
C LEU A 99 7.89 3.99 13.14
N GLY A 100 8.64 3.94 12.05
CA GLY A 100 8.19 3.36 10.78
C GLY A 100 8.82 2.00 10.55
N ASN A 101 8.08 1.07 9.94
CA ASN A 101 8.62 -0.22 9.53
C ASN A 101 8.55 -0.31 8.00
N MET A 102 9.71 -0.55 7.35
CA MET A 102 9.84 -0.68 5.90
C MET A 102 10.09 -2.12 5.52
N ASP A 103 9.35 -2.59 4.54
CA ASP A 103 9.56 -3.91 3.94
C ASP A 103 9.12 -3.93 2.47
N GLY A 104 9.68 -4.88 1.72
CA GLY A 104 9.31 -5.15 0.34
C GLY A 104 8.63 -6.51 0.22
N THR A 105 7.63 -6.61 -0.66
CA THR A 105 7.03 -7.91 -0.97
C THR A 105 6.83 -8.09 -2.46
N LEU A 106 7.33 -9.21 -2.98
CA LEU A 106 7.19 -9.57 -4.39
C LEU A 106 5.79 -10.15 -4.66
N VAL A 107 5.12 -9.62 -5.67
CA VAL A 107 3.91 -10.19 -6.25
C VAL A 107 4.26 -10.75 -7.64
N GLN A 108 4.07 -12.04 -7.80
CA GLN A 108 4.34 -12.73 -9.07
C GLN A 108 3.46 -12.19 -10.19
N ALA A 109 4.00 -12.11 -11.40
CA ALA A 109 3.30 -11.63 -12.59
C ALA A 109 3.85 -12.30 -13.86
N PRO A 110 3.04 -12.39 -14.94
CA PRO A 110 3.58 -12.69 -16.26
C PRO A 110 4.49 -11.56 -16.74
N GLN A 111 5.23 -11.82 -17.83
CA GLN A 111 6.13 -10.82 -18.42
C GLN A 111 5.33 -9.67 -19.07
N TYR A 112 5.07 -8.62 -18.32
CA TYR A 112 4.44 -7.38 -18.78
C TYR A 112 5.37 -6.18 -18.64
N ALA A 113 5.02 -5.07 -19.25
CA ALA A 113 5.65 -3.79 -18.96
C ALA A 113 5.54 -3.45 -17.45
N GLY A 114 6.66 -3.11 -16.82
CA GLY A 114 6.71 -2.82 -15.38
C GLY A 114 6.87 -4.04 -14.48
N VAL A 115 7.13 -5.22 -15.05
CA VAL A 115 7.53 -6.45 -14.34
C VAL A 115 9.05 -6.64 -14.51
N GLY A 116 9.71 -7.25 -13.54
CA GLY A 116 11.13 -7.60 -13.59
C GLY A 116 11.38 -9.00 -13.03
N TYR A 117 12.46 -9.63 -13.48
CA TYR A 117 12.89 -10.93 -12.95
C TYR A 117 13.63 -10.72 -11.63
N ASP A 118 13.09 -11.29 -10.56
CA ASP A 118 13.73 -11.31 -9.25
C ASP A 118 14.63 -12.53 -9.14
N SER A 119 15.94 -12.30 -9.07
CA SER A 119 16.95 -13.38 -9.00
C SER A 119 16.96 -14.09 -7.65
N GLN A 120 16.48 -13.45 -6.58
CA GLN A 120 16.42 -14.06 -5.25
C GLN A 120 15.27 -15.06 -5.14
N HIS A 121 14.13 -14.75 -5.76
CA HIS A 121 12.95 -15.61 -5.76
C HIS A 121 12.78 -16.42 -7.04
N HIS A 122 13.70 -16.29 -8.02
CA HIS A 122 13.69 -16.98 -9.31
C HIS A 122 12.36 -16.88 -10.07
N ARG A 123 11.75 -15.67 -10.07
CA ARG A 123 10.45 -15.43 -10.72
C ARG A 123 10.29 -14.00 -11.21
N TYR A 124 9.42 -13.84 -12.21
CA TYR A 124 8.98 -12.51 -12.63
C TYR A 124 7.95 -11.93 -11.67
N GLY A 125 8.05 -10.65 -11.36
CA GLY A 125 7.12 -10.01 -10.46
C GLY A 125 7.24 -8.50 -10.39
N THR A 126 6.38 -7.95 -9.54
CA THR A 126 6.37 -6.55 -9.15
C THR A 126 6.60 -6.48 -7.65
N ASN A 127 7.57 -5.70 -7.22
CA ASN A 127 7.83 -5.43 -5.81
C ASN A 127 6.89 -4.34 -5.32
N ILE A 128 6.22 -4.57 -4.19
CA ILE A 128 5.50 -3.57 -3.41
C ILE A 128 6.41 -3.15 -2.27
N SER A 129 6.94 -1.93 -2.32
CA SER A 129 7.65 -1.32 -1.20
C SER A 129 6.63 -0.63 -0.31
N LEU A 130 6.55 -1.04 0.96
CA LEU A 130 5.56 -0.62 1.94
C LEU A 130 6.23 0.00 3.16
N LEU A 131 5.75 1.17 3.56
CA LEU A 131 6.04 1.77 4.86
C LEU A 131 4.78 1.74 5.71
N THR A 132 4.91 1.21 6.92
CA THR A 132 3.84 1.25 7.94
C THR A 132 4.28 2.11 9.11
N GLU A 133 3.32 2.57 9.93
CA GLU A 133 3.60 3.10 11.25
C GLU A 133 3.97 1.93 12.21
N ARG A 134 4.24 2.25 13.47
CA ARG A 134 4.75 1.33 14.49
C ARG A 134 3.99 0.01 14.57
N TYR A 135 2.67 0.03 14.53
CA TYR A 135 1.78 -1.13 14.73
C TYR A 135 1.25 -1.74 13.43
N GLY A 136 1.78 -1.29 12.29
CA GLY A 136 1.55 -1.92 10.99
C GLY A 136 0.47 -1.27 10.14
N LEU A 137 -0.09 -0.12 10.49
CA LEU A 137 -0.99 0.57 9.57
C LEU A 137 -0.21 1.13 8.36
N PRO A 138 -0.65 0.87 7.13
CA PRO A 138 0.00 1.39 5.93
C PRO A 138 0.03 2.93 5.92
N LEU A 139 1.20 3.51 5.75
CA LEU A 139 1.39 4.95 5.61
C LEU A 139 1.58 5.37 4.16
N THR A 140 2.35 4.61 3.42
CA THR A 140 2.60 4.84 1.99
C THR A 140 3.15 3.57 1.35
N ASN A 141 2.92 3.43 0.05
CA ASN A 141 3.48 2.36 -0.75
C ASN A 141 3.86 2.84 -2.15
N MET A 142 4.71 2.10 -2.82
CA MET A 142 4.97 2.21 -4.24
C MET A 142 5.26 0.84 -4.86
N THR A 143 4.89 0.67 -6.13
CA THR A 143 5.19 -0.55 -6.88
C THR A 143 6.37 -0.35 -7.81
N PHE A 144 7.26 -1.34 -7.89
CA PHE A 144 8.46 -1.35 -8.71
C PHE A 144 8.59 -2.65 -9.51
N LYS A 145 9.46 -2.68 -10.52
CA LYS A 145 9.87 -3.93 -11.15
C LYS A 145 10.52 -4.85 -10.10
N GLY A 146 10.28 -6.16 -10.17
CA GLY A 146 10.81 -7.12 -9.20
C GLY A 146 12.34 -7.12 -9.04
N ASN A 147 13.06 -6.77 -10.09
CA ASN A 147 14.53 -6.65 -10.08
C ASN A 147 15.06 -5.28 -9.59
N ARG A 148 14.19 -4.40 -9.07
CA ARG A 148 14.64 -3.09 -8.58
C ARG A 148 15.23 -3.22 -7.18
N ASN A 149 16.36 -2.55 -6.96
CA ASN A 149 17.02 -2.53 -5.66
C ASN A 149 16.10 -1.97 -4.56
N ASP A 150 16.02 -2.66 -3.42
CA ASP A 150 15.10 -2.33 -2.32
C ASP A 150 15.39 -0.97 -1.70
N ILE A 151 16.66 -0.55 -1.62
CA ILE A 151 17.04 0.76 -1.08
C ILE A 151 16.44 1.89 -1.93
N VAL A 152 16.56 1.78 -3.27
CA VAL A 152 15.98 2.76 -4.19
C VAL A 152 14.45 2.79 -4.08
N CYS A 153 13.83 1.61 -3.90
CA CYS A 153 12.40 1.47 -3.67
C CYS A 153 11.98 2.16 -2.37
N ALA A 154 12.75 1.95 -1.29
CA ALA A 154 12.48 2.53 0.03
C ALA A 154 12.56 4.06 0.01
N GLU A 155 13.62 4.63 -0.55
CA GLU A 155 13.78 6.09 -0.67
C GLU A 155 12.61 6.73 -1.41
N ALA A 156 12.25 6.16 -2.56
CA ALA A 156 11.13 6.65 -3.37
C ALA A 156 9.79 6.54 -2.63
N THR A 157 9.58 5.44 -1.89
CA THR A 157 8.37 5.20 -1.10
C THR A 157 8.27 6.19 0.04
N MET A 158 9.35 6.38 0.81
CA MET A 158 9.38 7.33 1.94
C MET A 158 9.13 8.77 1.50
N ASN A 159 9.60 9.15 0.31
CA ASN A 159 9.37 10.50 -0.25
C ASN A 159 7.89 10.77 -0.55
N LYS A 160 7.05 9.75 -0.62
CA LYS A 160 5.59 9.86 -0.83
C LYS A 160 4.79 9.94 0.47
N LEU A 161 5.43 9.78 1.64
CA LEU A 161 4.73 9.85 2.92
C LEU A 161 4.05 11.22 3.14
N ARG A 162 2.77 11.17 3.45
CA ARG A 162 1.91 12.32 3.78
C ARG A 162 0.88 11.90 4.81
N VAL A 163 0.92 12.52 6.00
CA VAL A 163 -0.13 12.43 7.03
C VAL A 163 -0.39 13.87 7.47
N GLY A 164 -1.37 14.53 6.88
CA GLY A 164 -1.54 15.96 7.02
C GLY A 164 -0.27 16.73 6.61
N ALA A 165 0.30 17.51 7.52
CA ALA A 165 1.57 18.21 7.36
C ALA A 165 2.80 17.31 7.56
N LYS A 166 2.66 16.16 8.23
CA LYS A 166 3.75 15.25 8.56
C LYS A 166 4.30 14.56 7.29
N ARG A 167 5.62 14.49 7.16
CA ARG A 167 6.33 13.96 5.97
C ARG A 167 7.33 12.87 6.30
N ARG A 168 7.45 12.48 7.58
CA ARG A 168 8.44 11.52 8.05
C ARG A 168 7.94 10.80 9.30
N VAL A 169 8.52 9.64 9.57
CA VAL A 169 8.54 8.97 10.87
C VAL A 169 9.78 9.43 11.64
N SER A 170 9.80 9.25 12.97
CA SER A 170 10.96 9.67 13.77
C SER A 170 12.12 8.70 13.61
N GLU A 171 11.84 7.40 13.53
CA GLU A 171 12.83 6.34 13.33
C GLU A 171 12.34 5.32 12.31
N LEU A 172 13.27 4.63 11.63
CA LEU A 172 12.96 3.61 10.62
C LEU A 172 13.56 2.27 10.98
N ASN A 173 12.71 1.25 11.14
CA ASN A 173 13.06 -0.16 11.10
C ASN A 173 13.06 -0.68 9.66
N ALA A 174 14.13 -1.36 9.27
CA ALA A 174 14.19 -2.16 8.05
C ALA A 174 15.15 -3.33 8.23
N ASP A 175 15.14 -4.30 7.33
CA ASP A 175 16.05 -5.43 7.41
C ASP A 175 17.48 -5.06 7.00
N LYS A 176 18.43 -6.02 7.14
CA LYS A 176 19.84 -5.83 6.75
C LYS A 176 20.04 -5.57 5.25
N GLY A 177 19.05 -5.88 4.40
CA GLY A 177 19.08 -5.60 2.96
C GLY A 177 19.09 -4.10 2.67
N TYR A 178 18.55 -3.31 3.59
CA TYR A 178 18.53 -1.84 3.52
C TYR A 178 19.78 -1.17 4.09
N ASP A 179 20.77 -1.95 4.61
CA ASP A 179 22.00 -1.38 5.16
C ASP A 179 22.93 -0.83 4.07
N SER A 180 22.86 0.48 3.90
CA SER A 180 23.72 1.24 2.99
C SER A 180 24.12 2.56 3.64
N THR A 181 25.40 2.93 3.50
CA THR A 181 25.90 4.21 4.00
C THR A 181 25.17 5.40 3.37
N ALA A 182 24.86 5.31 2.08
CA ALA A 182 24.10 6.33 1.35
C ALA A 182 22.68 6.45 1.91
N PHE A 183 21.98 5.33 2.10
CA PHE A 183 20.61 5.33 2.63
C PHE A 183 20.56 5.86 4.08
N ARG A 184 21.48 5.43 4.95
CA ARG A 184 21.56 5.98 6.31
C ARG A 184 21.85 7.49 6.33
N ARG A 185 22.67 7.99 5.39
CA ARG A 185 22.92 9.43 5.22
C ARG A 185 21.64 10.15 4.75
N HIS A 186 20.93 9.59 3.79
CA HIS A 186 19.65 10.12 3.32
C HIS A 186 18.61 10.19 4.45
N LEU A 187 18.48 9.15 5.28
CA LEU A 187 17.58 9.17 6.43
C LEU A 187 17.95 10.26 7.43
N ARG A 188 19.25 10.34 7.76
CA ARG A 188 19.79 11.34 8.68
C ARG A 188 19.56 12.78 8.22
N SER A 189 19.76 13.07 6.92
CA SER A 189 19.52 14.41 6.34
C SER A 189 18.03 14.82 6.42
N ARG A 190 17.13 13.85 6.60
CA ARG A 190 15.69 14.07 6.82
C ARG A 190 15.31 14.06 8.30
N GLY A 191 16.26 13.95 9.22
CA GLY A 191 16.04 13.85 10.66
C GLY A 191 15.33 12.55 11.05
N ILE A 192 15.58 11.43 10.35
CA ILE A 192 15.02 10.11 10.63
C ILE A 192 16.11 9.23 11.26
N GLY A 193 15.85 8.74 12.47
CA GLY A 193 16.68 7.74 13.13
C GLY A 193 16.68 6.41 12.35
N THR A 194 17.72 5.60 12.52
CA THR A 194 17.83 4.34 11.78
C THR A 194 18.04 3.16 12.73
N ASN A 195 17.12 2.21 12.71
CA ASN A 195 17.23 0.93 13.40
C ASN A 195 17.32 -0.22 12.39
N ILE A 196 18.41 -0.23 11.62
CA ILE A 196 18.69 -1.18 10.55
C ILE A 196 19.91 -2.02 10.95
N PRO A 197 19.80 -3.37 10.94
CA PRO A 197 20.95 -4.23 11.26
C PRO A 197 22.10 -4.03 10.28
N GLU A 198 23.33 -4.14 10.78
CA GLU A 198 24.53 -4.07 9.94
C GLU A 198 24.66 -5.32 9.06
N ARG A 199 24.87 -5.13 7.76
CA ARG A 199 25.19 -6.21 6.84
C ARG A 199 26.66 -6.60 6.98
N LYS A 200 26.94 -7.81 7.48
CA LYS A 200 28.30 -8.36 7.52
C LYS A 200 28.76 -8.66 6.08
N THR A 201 29.80 -7.97 5.62
CA THR A 201 30.46 -8.26 4.34
C THR A 201 31.88 -8.73 4.60
N LYS A 202 32.33 -9.83 3.94
CA LYS A 202 33.65 -10.46 4.18
C LYS A 202 34.84 -9.50 3.98
N HIS A 203 34.69 -8.44 3.18
CA HIS A 203 35.81 -7.59 2.76
C HIS A 203 35.74 -6.13 3.27
N ARG A 204 34.77 -5.76 4.11
CA ARG A 204 34.64 -4.37 4.56
C ARG A 204 34.88 -4.25 6.05
N ARG A 205 36.11 -3.89 6.44
CA ARG A 205 36.34 -3.29 7.78
C ARG A 205 35.70 -1.90 7.79
N LYS A 206 34.48 -1.79 8.35
CA LYS A 206 33.87 -0.47 8.58
C LYS A 206 34.71 0.24 9.67
N ARG A 207 35.40 1.31 9.26
CA ARG A 207 36.02 2.25 10.22
C ARG A 207 34.90 3.11 10.82
N GLY A 208 34.86 3.25 12.14
CA GLY A 208 33.92 4.11 12.85
C GLY A 208 32.98 3.38 13.80
N HIS A 209 32.12 4.14 14.48
CA HIS A 209 31.15 3.62 15.45
C HIS A 209 30.17 2.69 14.76
N LYS A 210 29.94 1.51 15.36
CA LYS A 210 28.87 0.60 14.89
C LYS A 210 27.52 1.31 15.04
N PRO A 211 26.62 1.21 14.05
CA PRO A 211 25.29 1.73 14.21
C PRO A 211 24.61 1.10 15.41
N HIS A 212 24.08 1.93 16.30
CA HIS A 212 23.28 1.44 17.41
C HIS A 212 22.03 0.72 16.84
N MET A 213 21.70 -0.43 17.41
CA MET A 213 20.51 -1.19 17.07
C MET A 213 19.72 -1.47 18.35
N ASP A 214 18.53 -0.91 18.44
CA ASP A 214 17.56 -1.23 19.48
C ASP A 214 16.82 -2.52 19.11
N LYS A 215 17.17 -3.61 19.79
CA LYS A 215 16.55 -4.92 19.59
C LYS A 215 15.07 -4.95 20.00
N ALA A 216 14.68 -4.16 21.00
CA ALA A 216 13.29 -4.09 21.45
C ALA A 216 12.41 -3.42 20.38
N GLN A 217 12.88 -2.30 19.84
CA GLN A 217 12.20 -1.64 18.73
C GLN A 217 12.21 -2.48 17.45
N PHE A 218 13.29 -3.23 17.19
CA PHE A 218 13.37 -4.07 15.99
C PHE A 218 12.30 -5.16 15.91
N LYS A 219 11.78 -5.61 17.04
CA LYS A 219 10.66 -6.57 17.10
C LYS A 219 9.40 -6.04 16.40
N PHE A 220 9.19 -4.71 16.38
CA PHE A 220 8.05 -4.10 15.69
C PHE A 220 8.10 -4.28 14.16
N ARG A 221 9.23 -4.70 13.58
CA ARG A 221 9.30 -5.03 12.16
C ARG A 221 8.32 -6.17 11.75
N SER A 222 8.00 -7.06 12.67
CA SER A 222 7.00 -8.10 12.45
C SER A 222 5.62 -7.54 12.05
N PHE A 223 5.31 -6.29 12.40
CA PHE A 223 4.06 -5.66 12.05
C PHE A 223 3.94 -5.32 10.56
N VAL A 224 5.02 -4.90 9.88
CA VAL A 224 4.98 -4.70 8.42
C VAL A 224 4.89 -6.02 7.68
N GLU A 225 5.52 -7.09 8.18
CA GLU A 225 5.38 -8.45 7.64
C GLU A 225 3.93 -8.93 7.74
N ARG A 226 3.28 -8.70 8.89
CA ARG A 226 1.86 -8.98 9.08
C ARG A 226 0.99 -8.18 8.11
N THR A 227 1.32 -6.91 7.88
CA THR A 227 0.58 -6.06 6.92
C THR A 227 0.77 -6.53 5.49
N ASN A 228 1.97 -6.99 5.12
CA ASN A 228 2.20 -7.65 3.84
C ASN A 228 1.35 -8.93 3.69
N ALA A 229 1.18 -9.72 4.76
CA ALA A 229 0.27 -10.87 4.77
C ALA A 229 -1.19 -10.45 4.61
N TRP A 230 -1.63 -9.37 5.28
CA TRP A 230 -2.97 -8.81 5.10
C TRP A 230 -3.21 -8.31 3.68
N LEU A 231 -2.24 -7.63 3.05
CA LEU A 231 -2.34 -7.25 1.64
C LEU A 231 -2.53 -8.48 0.74
N LYS A 232 -1.82 -9.57 1.00
CA LYS A 232 -1.96 -10.82 0.24
C LYS A 232 -3.27 -11.59 0.57
N SER A 233 -4.00 -11.25 1.63
CA SER A 233 -5.34 -11.79 1.87
C SER A 233 -6.36 -11.28 0.83
N TYR A 234 -6.12 -10.11 0.26
CA TYR A 234 -6.80 -9.68 -0.96
C TYR A 234 -6.27 -10.51 -2.12
N ARG A 235 -7.04 -11.47 -2.59
CA ARG A 235 -6.58 -12.44 -3.60
C ARG A 235 -6.10 -11.79 -4.89
N LYS A 236 -6.61 -10.59 -5.22
CA LYS A 236 -6.15 -9.78 -6.35
C LYS A 236 -4.67 -9.36 -6.24
N LEU A 237 -4.11 -9.32 -5.03
CA LEU A 237 -2.69 -9.02 -4.79
C LEU A 237 -1.80 -10.27 -4.65
N ARG A 238 -2.33 -11.50 -4.76
CA ARG A 238 -1.51 -12.72 -4.75
C ARG A 238 -0.75 -12.93 -6.06
N TYR A 239 -1.38 -12.52 -7.17
CA TYR A 239 -0.81 -12.60 -8.49
C TYR A 239 -1.27 -11.37 -9.31
N ARG A 240 -0.31 -10.70 -9.97
CA ARG A 240 -0.61 -9.51 -10.76
C ARG A 240 -1.08 -9.89 -12.14
N TYR A 241 -2.36 -9.70 -12.42
CA TYR A 241 -2.95 -9.82 -13.76
C TYR A 241 -3.06 -8.47 -14.48
N GLU A 242 -2.94 -7.35 -13.77
CA GLU A 242 -3.03 -5.99 -14.34
C GLU A 242 -1.80 -5.70 -15.22
N ARG A 243 -2.01 -5.64 -16.54
CA ARG A 243 -0.94 -5.31 -17.50
C ARG A 243 -0.34 -3.92 -17.24
N LYS A 244 -1.21 -2.92 -16.99
CA LYS A 244 -0.78 -1.54 -16.71
C LYS A 244 -0.32 -1.41 -15.26
N ARG A 245 0.91 -0.95 -15.04
CA ARG A 245 1.47 -0.73 -13.70
C ARG A 245 0.59 0.20 -12.86
N GLY A 246 0.03 1.27 -13.45
CA GLY A 246 -0.84 2.19 -12.73
C GLY A 246 -2.10 1.52 -12.17
N MET A 247 -2.70 0.57 -12.91
CA MET A 247 -3.86 -0.18 -12.41
C MET A 247 -3.47 -1.12 -11.27
N PHE A 248 -2.31 -1.77 -11.34
CA PHE A 248 -1.81 -2.57 -10.22
C PHE A 248 -1.53 -1.70 -8.99
N GLN A 249 -0.92 -0.52 -9.18
CA GLN A 249 -0.73 0.46 -8.10
C GLN A 249 -2.08 0.89 -7.48
N ALA A 250 -3.11 1.10 -8.30
CA ALA A 250 -4.46 1.42 -7.80
C ALA A 250 -5.04 0.31 -6.91
N VAL A 251 -4.85 -0.95 -7.28
CA VAL A 251 -5.27 -2.10 -6.47
C VAL A 251 -4.53 -2.10 -5.13
N VAL A 252 -3.20 -1.88 -5.12
CA VAL A 252 -2.41 -1.80 -3.88
C VAL A 252 -2.86 -0.63 -3.01
N ASP A 253 -3.01 0.56 -3.59
CA ASP A 253 -3.43 1.76 -2.87
C ASP A 253 -4.83 1.55 -2.24
N PHE A 254 -5.74 0.93 -2.98
CA PHE A 254 -7.09 0.66 -2.47
C PHE A 254 -7.08 -0.35 -1.34
N CYS A 255 -6.31 -1.42 -1.43
CA CYS A 255 -6.16 -2.38 -0.32
C CYS A 255 -5.55 -1.73 0.93
N CYS A 256 -4.54 -0.86 0.78
CA CYS A 256 -3.98 -0.09 1.91
C CYS A 256 -5.03 0.85 2.54
N LEU A 257 -5.80 1.55 1.70
CA LEU A 257 -6.92 2.40 2.13
C LEU A 257 -7.93 1.59 2.96
N LEU A 258 -8.34 0.42 2.47
CA LEU A 258 -9.31 -0.45 3.17
C LEU A 258 -8.78 -0.94 4.52
N ILE A 259 -7.47 -1.26 4.62
CA ILE A 259 -6.84 -1.65 5.89
C ILE A 259 -6.91 -0.50 6.90
N CYS A 260 -6.62 0.72 6.47
CA CYS A 260 -6.69 1.91 7.33
C CYS A 260 -8.15 2.25 7.71
N LEU A 261 -9.07 2.21 6.74
CA LEU A 261 -10.49 2.53 6.96
C LEU A 261 -11.13 1.66 8.04
N ARG A 262 -10.77 0.37 8.10
CA ARG A 262 -11.24 -0.56 9.14
C ARG A 262 -10.79 -0.21 10.55
N ARG A 263 -9.84 0.71 10.72
CA ARG A 263 -9.33 1.19 12.01
C ARG A 263 -9.96 2.51 12.46
N VAL A 264 -10.62 3.21 11.56
CA VAL A 264 -11.43 4.39 11.92
C VAL A 264 -12.60 3.88 12.77
N GLY A 265 -12.88 4.52 13.90
CA GLY A 265 -14.04 4.24 14.74
C GLY A 265 -15.35 4.58 14.04
N ASP A 266 -16.42 4.71 14.82
CA ASP A 266 -17.71 5.12 14.27
C ASP A 266 -17.56 6.46 13.54
N MET A 267 -17.75 6.41 12.23
CA MET A 267 -17.66 7.58 11.37
C MET A 267 -18.99 8.34 11.50
N GLN A 268 -18.92 9.50 12.12
CA GLN A 268 -20.02 10.49 12.11
C GLN A 268 -20.01 11.28 10.80
#